data_e9ef5c27218e28f8e9e8a2913dcae7c8
#
_entry.id   e9ef5c27218e28f8e9e8a2913dcae7c8
#
_cell.length_a   1.000
_cell.length_b   1.000
_cell.length_c   1.000
_cell.angle_alpha   90.00
_cell.angle_beta   90.00
_cell.angle_gamma   90.00
#
_symmetry.space_group_name_H-M   'P 1'
#
loop_
_entity.id
_entity.type
_entity.pdbx_description
1 polymer ?
#
loop_
_entity_poly.entity_id
_entity_poly.type
_entity_poly.pdbx_seq_one_letter_code
_entity_poly.pdbx_strand_id
1 'polypeptide(L)'
;MCGRYSFAIDDELIKERFGVTVRSAIYKARYNCAPSQPLAVITNEEPETLNFFRWGLIPFWAEDPSIGYRMINAKAETILEKPSYKTAFRNRRCLVPADSFFEWKKDKDKTPYRIHLKNDVPFAMAGIWDKWKDPEGKIIHSFSIITTSPNSLMEKIHTRMPVILREGDEKTWLGQTGPDELLGLLKPYPAEEMDAYPISKLVNDPKNDREEILKRA
;
A
#
# COMPACT_ATOMS: atom_id res chain seq x y z
N MET A 1 -3.61 -10.79 -4.74
CA MET A 1 -3.70 -9.74 -3.70
C MET A 1 -2.38 -8.99 -3.73
N CYS A 2 -2.42 -7.65 -3.67
CA CYS A 2 -1.20 -6.84 -3.73
C CYS A 2 -0.24 -7.22 -2.59
N GLY A 3 0.80 -7.94 -2.92
CA GLY A 3 1.80 -8.44 -1.97
C GLY A 3 3.20 -7.90 -2.27
N ARG A 4 3.31 -6.97 -3.21
CA ARG A 4 4.58 -6.38 -3.61
C ARG A 4 4.36 -5.05 -4.32
N TYR A 5 5.18 -4.05 -4.04
CA TYR A 5 5.14 -2.75 -4.72
C TYR A 5 6.52 -2.09 -4.73
N SER A 6 6.67 -0.99 -5.45
CA SER A 6 7.85 -0.13 -5.42
C SER A 6 7.51 1.27 -4.93
N PHE A 7 8.46 1.88 -4.26
CA PHE A 7 8.48 3.30 -3.89
C PHE A 7 9.93 3.78 -4.05
N ALA A 8 10.30 4.08 -5.27
CA ALA A 8 11.68 4.32 -5.69
C ALA A 8 11.85 5.70 -6.31
N ILE A 9 11.26 6.72 -5.69
CA ILE A 9 11.36 8.12 -6.06
C ILE A 9 12.28 8.87 -5.09
N ASP A 10 12.80 10.00 -5.51
CA ASP A 10 13.68 10.83 -4.68
C ASP A 10 12.91 11.65 -3.63
N ASP A 11 13.65 12.19 -2.66
CA ASP A 11 13.11 12.95 -1.53
C ASP A 11 12.39 14.23 -1.98
N GLU A 12 12.84 14.87 -3.06
CA GLU A 12 12.26 16.12 -3.55
C GLU A 12 10.88 15.86 -4.15
N LEU A 13 10.78 14.82 -4.98
CA LEU A 13 9.51 14.42 -5.57
C LEU A 13 8.51 13.92 -4.51
N ILE A 14 8.99 13.25 -3.44
CA ILE A 14 8.13 12.87 -2.29
C ILE A 14 7.53 14.11 -1.64
N LYS A 15 8.36 15.12 -1.35
CA LYS A 15 7.93 16.37 -0.72
C LYS A 15 6.94 17.13 -1.60
N GLU A 16 7.25 17.25 -2.89
CA GLU A 16 6.39 17.92 -3.88
C GLU A 16 5.03 17.24 -4.00
N ARG A 17 5.03 15.91 -4.19
CA ARG A 17 3.81 15.13 -4.47
C ARG A 17 2.91 14.96 -3.25
N PHE A 18 3.48 14.75 -2.06
CA PHE A 18 2.72 14.40 -0.86
C PHE A 18 2.72 15.50 0.21
N GLY A 19 3.46 16.57 0.04
CA GLY A 19 3.53 17.67 1.00
C GLY A 19 4.13 17.30 2.36
N VAL A 20 4.99 16.28 2.42
CA VAL A 20 5.50 15.72 3.67
C VAL A 20 6.96 16.05 3.93
N THR A 21 7.33 16.05 5.20
CA THR A 21 8.74 16.09 5.61
C THR A 21 9.34 14.68 5.49
N VAL A 22 10.42 14.58 4.73
CA VAL A 22 11.19 13.32 4.57
C VAL A 22 12.45 13.43 5.43
N ARG A 23 12.65 12.46 6.29
CA ARG A 23 13.93 12.32 7.02
C ARG A 23 14.90 11.58 6.12
N SER A 24 15.63 12.31 5.27
CA SER A 24 16.51 11.76 4.23
C SER A 24 17.55 10.77 4.74
N ALA A 25 17.97 10.88 6.01
CA ALA A 25 18.87 9.91 6.64
C ALA A 25 18.24 8.50 6.82
N ILE A 26 16.90 8.38 6.78
CA ILE A 26 16.17 7.13 7.02
C ILE A 26 15.54 6.60 5.73
N TYR A 27 15.11 7.49 4.83
CA TYR A 27 14.51 7.10 3.58
C TYR A 27 15.55 6.51 2.62
N LYS A 28 15.17 5.42 2.00
CA LYS A 28 15.88 4.80 0.87
C LYS A 28 14.86 4.39 -0.16
N ALA A 29 15.12 4.69 -1.44
CA ALA A 29 14.32 4.21 -2.55
C ALA A 29 14.21 2.67 -2.50
N ARG A 30 13.00 2.16 -2.66
CA ARG A 30 12.68 0.74 -2.55
C ARG A 30 11.99 0.27 -3.83
N TYR A 31 12.69 -0.58 -4.54
CA TYR A 31 12.20 -1.16 -5.80
C TYR A 31 11.35 -2.40 -5.55
N ASN A 32 11.48 -3.04 -4.39
CA ASN A 32 10.85 -4.33 -4.09
C ASN A 32 10.34 -4.40 -2.65
N CYS A 33 9.39 -3.53 -2.32
CA CYS A 33 8.70 -3.53 -1.02
C CYS A 33 7.93 -4.83 -0.81
N ALA A 34 8.19 -5.51 0.31
CA ALA A 34 7.59 -6.80 0.65
C ALA A 34 6.97 -6.80 2.06
N PRO A 35 5.99 -7.68 2.34
CA PRO A 35 5.42 -7.83 3.67
C PRO A 35 6.46 -8.01 4.76
N SER A 36 6.11 -7.57 5.96
CA SER A 36 6.93 -7.57 7.19
C SER A 36 8.08 -6.56 7.23
N GLN A 37 8.34 -5.85 6.14
CA GLN A 37 9.33 -4.77 6.12
C GLN A 37 8.74 -3.48 6.72
N PRO A 38 9.58 -2.62 7.33
CA PRO A 38 9.21 -1.23 7.64
C PRO A 38 9.19 -0.42 6.34
N LEU A 39 8.02 0.10 5.98
CA LEU A 39 7.79 0.79 4.72
C LEU A 39 7.09 2.13 4.93
N ALA A 40 7.25 3.04 3.99
CA ALA A 40 6.75 4.40 4.06
C ALA A 40 5.22 4.46 4.13
N VAL A 41 4.71 5.27 5.04
CA VAL A 41 3.29 5.63 5.16
C VAL A 41 3.14 7.08 5.62
N ILE A 42 2.02 7.70 5.24
CA ILE A 42 1.60 9.01 5.72
C ILE A 42 0.31 8.79 6.49
N THR A 43 0.28 9.10 7.78
CA THR A 43 -0.87 8.77 8.63
C THR A 43 -1.80 9.96 8.84
N ASN A 44 -3.04 9.68 9.18
CA ASN A 44 -3.99 10.72 9.57
C ASN A 44 -3.67 11.38 10.92
N GLU A 45 -2.84 10.76 11.77
CA GLU A 45 -2.32 11.38 13.00
C GLU A 45 -1.14 12.32 12.71
N GLU A 46 -0.34 12.04 11.66
CA GLU A 46 0.83 12.83 11.26
C GLU A 46 0.85 13.04 9.74
N PRO A 47 -0.08 13.83 9.17
CA PRO A 47 -0.25 13.94 7.71
C PRO A 47 0.88 14.69 7.00
N GLU A 48 1.76 15.36 7.73
CA GLU A 48 2.91 16.10 7.19
C GLU A 48 4.24 15.34 7.35
N THR A 49 4.17 14.06 7.79
CA THR A 49 5.37 13.27 8.09
C THR A 49 5.35 11.93 7.35
N LEU A 50 6.48 11.60 6.70
CA LEU A 50 6.70 10.26 6.15
C LEU A 50 7.18 9.35 7.28
N ASN A 51 6.30 8.45 7.71
CA ASN A 51 6.55 7.45 8.75
C ASN A 51 6.93 6.11 8.13
N PHE A 52 7.52 5.20 8.93
CA PHE A 52 7.89 3.85 8.50
C PHE A 52 7.24 2.81 9.41
N PHE A 53 6.22 2.11 8.90
CA PHE A 53 5.45 1.11 9.63
C PHE A 53 5.65 -0.28 9.02
N ARG A 54 5.51 -1.31 9.84
CA ARG A 54 5.57 -2.70 9.39
C ARG A 54 4.37 -3.03 8.48
N TRP A 55 4.63 -3.52 7.27
CA TRP A 55 3.56 -4.02 6.41
C TRP A 55 3.05 -5.39 6.87
N GLY A 56 1.81 -5.41 7.28
CA GLY A 56 1.11 -6.54 7.90
C GLY A 56 0.54 -6.11 9.25
N LEU A 57 -0.74 -5.71 9.23
CA LEU A 57 -1.44 -5.11 10.37
C LEU A 57 -1.45 -6.05 11.57
N ILE A 58 -1.02 -5.55 12.71
CA ILE A 58 -1.18 -6.21 14.00
C ILE A 58 -2.23 -5.40 14.76
N PRO A 59 -3.47 -5.89 14.91
CA PRO A 59 -4.50 -5.19 15.66
C PRO A 59 -4.06 -4.95 17.11
N PHE A 60 -4.45 -3.83 17.69
CA PHE A 60 -4.04 -3.45 19.06
C PHE A 60 -4.36 -4.50 20.12
N TRP A 61 -5.37 -5.33 19.89
CA TRP A 61 -5.85 -6.40 20.80
C TRP A 61 -5.22 -7.77 20.51
N ALA A 62 -4.34 -7.91 19.51
CA ALA A 62 -3.77 -9.20 19.16
C ALA A 62 -2.88 -9.74 20.26
N GLU A 63 -3.05 -11.01 20.62
CA GLU A 63 -2.17 -11.73 21.57
C GLU A 63 -0.87 -12.16 20.89
N ASP A 64 -0.95 -12.51 19.60
CA ASP A 64 0.19 -12.96 18.80
C ASP A 64 0.44 -12.03 17.61
N PRO A 65 1.60 -11.33 17.55
CA PRO A 65 1.94 -10.45 16.46
C PRO A 65 2.13 -11.16 15.11
N SER A 66 2.22 -12.48 15.08
CA SER A 66 2.32 -13.26 13.84
C SER A 66 1.06 -13.15 12.96
N ILE A 67 -0.08 -12.73 13.51
CA ILE A 67 -1.29 -12.42 12.76
C ILE A 67 -1.00 -11.46 11.60
N GLY A 68 -0.06 -10.53 11.76
CA GLY A 68 0.36 -9.57 10.75
C GLY A 68 0.78 -10.22 9.43
N TYR A 69 1.35 -11.41 9.43
CA TYR A 69 1.73 -12.11 8.19
C TYR A 69 0.54 -12.42 7.28
N ARG A 70 -0.67 -12.51 7.83
CA ARG A 70 -1.93 -12.77 7.11
C ARG A 70 -2.75 -11.51 6.88
N MET A 71 -2.32 -10.38 7.44
CA MET A 71 -3.06 -9.13 7.42
C MET A 71 -2.37 -8.02 6.61
N ILE A 72 -1.72 -8.42 5.52
CA ILE A 72 -1.08 -7.49 4.58
C ILE A 72 -2.09 -6.71 3.74
N ASN A 73 -3.30 -7.26 3.56
CA ASN A 73 -4.38 -6.63 2.80
C ASN A 73 -5.72 -6.71 3.54
N ALA A 74 -6.49 -5.62 3.48
CA ALA A 74 -7.88 -5.55 3.93
C ALA A 74 -8.82 -5.44 2.71
N LYS A 75 -9.89 -6.23 2.65
CA LYS A 75 -10.88 -6.13 1.57
C LYS A 75 -11.85 -4.98 1.85
N ALA A 76 -12.02 -4.07 0.88
CA ALA A 76 -12.95 -2.95 0.98
C ALA A 76 -14.38 -3.40 1.33
N GLU A 77 -14.85 -4.47 0.72
CA GLU A 77 -16.22 -4.99 0.84
C GLU A 77 -16.58 -5.45 2.28
N THR A 78 -15.59 -5.83 3.07
CA THR A 78 -15.82 -6.36 4.43
C THR A 78 -15.06 -5.58 5.51
N ILE A 79 -14.54 -4.40 5.18
CA ILE A 79 -13.65 -3.65 6.07
C ILE A 79 -14.34 -3.20 7.37
N LEU A 80 -15.64 -2.89 7.31
CA LEU A 80 -16.46 -2.54 8.48
C LEU A 80 -17.00 -3.74 9.24
N GLU A 81 -16.98 -4.94 8.64
CA GLU A 81 -17.49 -6.16 9.25
C GLU A 81 -16.43 -6.85 10.11
N LYS A 82 -15.17 -6.81 9.64
CA LYS A 82 -14.05 -7.52 10.29
C LYS A 82 -13.54 -6.75 11.52
N PRO A 83 -13.60 -7.33 12.73
CA PRO A 83 -13.11 -6.69 13.96
C PRO A 83 -11.68 -6.17 13.84
N SER A 84 -10.84 -6.91 13.11
CA SER A 84 -9.43 -6.56 12.90
C SER A 84 -9.21 -5.28 12.10
N TYR A 85 -10.20 -4.84 11.31
CA TYR A 85 -10.06 -3.67 10.42
C TYR A 85 -10.99 -2.52 10.78
N LYS A 86 -12.17 -2.82 11.34
CA LYS A 86 -13.24 -1.85 11.60
C LYS A 86 -12.78 -0.62 12.39
N THR A 87 -12.03 -0.85 13.47
CA THR A 87 -11.55 0.24 14.35
C THR A 87 -10.47 1.06 13.65
N ALA A 88 -9.54 0.38 12.97
CA ALA A 88 -8.48 1.05 12.21
C ALA A 88 -9.06 1.87 11.05
N PHE A 89 -10.02 1.34 10.29
CA PHE A 89 -10.68 2.06 9.20
C PHE A 89 -11.34 3.37 9.68
N ARG A 90 -11.99 3.35 10.84
CA ARG A 90 -12.65 4.54 11.38
C ARG A 90 -11.68 5.59 11.91
N ASN A 91 -10.56 5.18 12.50
CA ASN A 91 -9.75 6.06 13.32
C ASN A 91 -8.28 6.18 12.85
N ARG A 92 -7.75 5.20 12.15
CA ARG A 92 -6.31 5.09 11.82
C ARG A 92 -6.11 4.72 10.36
N ARG A 93 -6.22 5.73 9.50
CA ARG A 93 -6.01 5.63 8.06
C ARG A 93 -4.65 6.16 7.68
N CYS A 94 -4.11 5.64 6.60
CA CYS A 94 -2.86 6.13 6.04
C CYS A 94 -2.88 6.10 4.50
N LEU A 95 -2.04 6.90 3.91
CA LEU A 95 -1.60 6.74 2.53
C LEU A 95 -0.39 5.81 2.54
N VAL A 96 -0.34 4.91 1.58
CA VAL A 96 0.84 4.08 1.28
C VAL A 96 1.40 4.56 -0.05
N PRO A 97 2.44 5.41 -0.06
CA PRO A 97 3.03 5.94 -1.28
C PRO A 97 3.67 4.82 -2.11
N ALA A 98 3.50 4.90 -3.42
CA ALA A 98 4.05 3.96 -4.38
C ALA A 98 4.27 4.62 -5.75
N ASP A 99 5.15 4.08 -6.56
CA ASP A 99 5.30 4.39 -7.99
C ASP A 99 4.80 3.24 -8.88
N SER A 100 4.75 2.02 -8.37
CA SER A 100 4.13 0.89 -9.03
C SER A 100 3.82 -0.23 -8.03
N PHE A 101 2.97 -1.18 -8.42
CA PHE A 101 2.77 -2.42 -7.67
C PHE A 101 2.92 -3.62 -8.60
N PHE A 102 3.13 -4.79 -8.01
CA PHE A 102 3.37 -6.02 -8.77
C PHE A 102 2.28 -7.05 -8.49
N GLU A 103 1.83 -7.69 -9.57
CA GLU A 103 0.92 -8.84 -9.50
C GLU A 103 1.36 -9.93 -10.47
N TRP A 104 1.06 -11.15 -10.13
CA TRP A 104 1.40 -12.33 -10.93
C TRP A 104 0.16 -12.79 -11.69
N LYS A 105 0.30 -12.80 -13.01
CA LYS A 105 -0.78 -13.30 -13.87
C LYS A 105 -1.12 -14.74 -13.49
N LYS A 106 -2.40 -15.04 -13.46
CA LYS A 106 -2.92 -16.39 -13.18
C LYS A 106 -2.83 -17.30 -14.41
N ASP A 107 -1.64 -17.38 -14.97
CA ASP A 107 -1.28 -18.32 -16.03
C ASP A 107 -0.34 -19.43 -15.50
N LYS A 108 0.04 -20.37 -16.37
CA LYS A 108 0.94 -21.47 -16.05
C LYS A 108 2.31 -20.98 -15.56
N ASP A 109 2.78 -19.88 -16.12
CA ASP A 109 4.13 -19.35 -15.89
C ASP A 109 4.21 -18.39 -14.70
N LYS A 110 3.04 -17.96 -14.15
CA LYS A 110 2.94 -16.95 -13.10
C LYS A 110 3.79 -15.72 -13.41
N THR A 111 3.63 -15.20 -14.62
CA THR A 111 4.39 -14.05 -15.12
C THR A 111 4.13 -12.83 -14.23
N PRO A 112 5.16 -12.20 -13.65
CA PRO A 112 4.99 -10.98 -12.88
C PRO A 112 4.78 -9.79 -13.82
N TYR A 113 3.89 -8.90 -13.43
CA TYR A 113 3.61 -7.64 -14.10
C TYR A 113 3.94 -6.47 -13.17
N ARG A 114 4.56 -5.42 -13.71
CA ARG A 114 4.56 -4.09 -13.11
C ARG A 114 3.31 -3.36 -13.56
N ILE A 115 2.58 -2.80 -12.61
CA ILE A 115 1.39 -1.98 -12.83
C ILE A 115 1.68 -0.59 -12.25
N HIS A 116 1.46 0.44 -13.05
CA HIS A 116 1.76 1.83 -12.69
C HIS A 116 0.75 2.79 -13.31
N LEU A 117 0.72 4.04 -12.86
CA LEU A 117 -0.04 5.08 -13.54
C LEU A 117 0.69 5.51 -14.81
N LYS A 118 -0.07 5.91 -15.83
CA LYS A 118 0.52 6.50 -17.04
C LYS A 118 1.37 7.71 -16.65
N ASN A 119 2.44 7.93 -17.40
CA ASN A 119 3.47 8.96 -17.14
C ASN A 119 4.32 8.71 -15.87
N ASP A 120 4.28 7.50 -15.31
CA ASP A 120 5.07 7.08 -14.13
C ASP A 120 4.96 8.01 -12.91
N VAL A 121 3.80 8.67 -12.75
CA VAL A 121 3.55 9.55 -11.60
C VAL A 121 3.34 8.73 -10.32
N PRO A 122 3.93 9.15 -9.18
CA PRO A 122 3.69 8.51 -7.90
C PRO A 122 2.24 8.67 -7.45
N PHE A 123 1.74 7.65 -6.75
CA PHE A 123 0.36 7.61 -6.25
C PHE A 123 0.31 7.11 -4.80
N ALA A 124 -0.84 7.28 -4.18
CA ALA A 124 -1.11 6.72 -2.86
C ALA A 124 -2.11 5.57 -2.92
N MET A 125 -1.77 4.45 -2.32
CA MET A 125 -2.73 3.40 -2.02
C MET A 125 -3.41 3.69 -0.67
N ALA A 126 -4.72 3.46 -0.58
CA ALA A 126 -5.45 3.57 0.68
C ALA A 126 -4.99 2.46 1.65
N GLY A 127 -4.62 2.86 2.86
CA GLY A 127 -4.20 1.96 3.91
C GLY A 127 -4.89 2.26 5.23
N ILE A 128 -4.85 1.27 6.11
CA ILE A 128 -5.22 1.39 7.53
C ILE A 128 -4.04 0.94 8.37
N TRP A 129 -3.91 1.52 9.55
CA TRP A 129 -2.79 1.20 10.43
C TRP A 129 -3.25 1.00 11.88
N ASP A 130 -2.40 0.35 12.68
CA ASP A 130 -2.64 0.17 14.10
C ASP A 130 -1.33 0.21 14.88
N LYS A 131 -1.45 0.41 16.19
CA LYS A 131 -0.37 0.37 17.16
C LYS A 131 -0.62 -0.76 18.15
N TRP A 132 0.25 -1.75 18.11
CA TRP A 132 0.25 -2.88 19.00
C TRP A 132 1.37 -2.73 20.03
N LYS A 133 1.06 -3.05 21.30
CA LYS A 133 2.02 -2.99 22.40
C LYS A 133 2.40 -4.43 22.79
N ASP A 134 3.68 -4.74 22.72
CA ASP A 134 4.18 -6.03 23.17
C ASP A 134 4.16 -6.17 24.70
N PRO A 135 4.37 -7.39 25.24
CA PRO A 135 4.41 -7.63 26.69
C PRO A 135 5.47 -6.82 27.43
N GLU A 136 6.55 -6.40 26.75
CA GLU A 136 7.65 -5.59 27.31
C GLU A 136 7.35 -4.08 27.24
N GLY A 137 6.20 -3.71 26.64
CA GLY A 137 5.75 -2.32 26.55
C GLY A 137 6.20 -1.59 25.28
N LYS A 138 6.90 -2.24 24.36
CA LYS A 138 7.33 -1.69 23.09
C LYS A 138 6.15 -1.55 22.13
N ILE A 139 6.02 -0.40 21.49
CA ILE A 139 4.98 -0.14 20.50
C ILE A 139 5.48 -0.51 19.11
N ILE A 140 4.72 -1.33 18.39
CA ILE A 140 4.93 -1.67 17.00
C ILE A 140 3.80 -1.05 16.18
N HIS A 141 4.13 -0.14 15.27
CA HIS A 141 3.22 0.40 14.29
C HIS A 141 3.20 -0.51 13.05
N SER A 142 2.00 -0.82 12.57
CA SER A 142 1.82 -1.71 11.42
C SER A 142 0.65 -1.25 10.56
N PHE A 143 0.67 -1.61 9.27
CA PHE A 143 -0.37 -1.20 8.32
C PHE A 143 -0.81 -2.35 7.41
N SER A 144 -1.98 -2.16 6.80
CA SER A 144 -2.55 -3.03 5.78
C SER A 144 -2.99 -2.18 4.58
N ILE A 145 -2.77 -2.66 3.36
CA ILE A 145 -3.25 -2.02 2.13
C ILE A 145 -4.70 -2.46 1.88
N ILE A 146 -5.57 -1.51 1.57
CA ILE A 146 -6.95 -1.82 1.21
C ILE A 146 -6.99 -2.25 -0.25
N THR A 147 -7.71 -3.33 -0.52
CA THR A 147 -7.90 -3.86 -1.87
C THR A 147 -9.38 -3.88 -2.26
N THR A 148 -9.64 -3.71 -3.55
CA THR A 148 -10.99 -3.73 -4.14
C THR A 148 -11.05 -4.68 -5.34
N SER A 149 -12.21 -4.77 -6.00
CA SER A 149 -12.36 -5.48 -7.28
C SER A 149 -11.40 -4.93 -8.34
N PRO A 150 -11.01 -5.73 -9.33
CA PRO A 150 -10.14 -5.28 -10.41
C PRO A 150 -10.90 -4.34 -11.37
N ASN A 151 -10.18 -3.44 -12.03
CA ASN A 151 -10.64 -2.77 -13.24
C ASN A 151 -10.38 -3.65 -14.48
N SER A 152 -10.78 -3.19 -15.66
CA SER A 152 -10.66 -3.97 -16.92
C SER A 152 -9.21 -4.29 -17.34
N LEU A 153 -8.22 -3.49 -16.90
CA LEU A 153 -6.80 -3.80 -17.08
C LEU A 153 -6.38 -4.96 -16.15
N MET A 154 -6.72 -4.83 -14.86
CA MET A 154 -6.32 -5.77 -13.83
C MET A 154 -7.02 -7.13 -13.93
N GLU A 155 -8.25 -7.20 -14.43
CA GLU A 155 -8.99 -8.47 -14.66
C GLU A 155 -8.18 -9.48 -15.47
N LYS A 156 -7.36 -8.99 -16.42
CA LYS A 156 -6.48 -9.82 -17.26
C LYS A 156 -5.29 -10.39 -16.52
N ILE A 157 -4.98 -9.86 -15.33
CA ILE A 157 -3.79 -10.21 -14.53
C ILE A 157 -4.21 -10.88 -13.22
N HIS A 158 -5.05 -10.19 -12.44
CA HIS A 158 -5.43 -10.64 -11.10
C HIS A 158 -6.87 -10.22 -10.75
N THR A 159 -7.51 -10.95 -9.83
CA THR A 159 -8.91 -10.74 -9.41
C THR A 159 -9.09 -9.62 -8.37
N ARG A 160 -8.02 -8.96 -7.95
CA ARG A 160 -8.02 -7.86 -6.99
C ARG A 160 -6.97 -6.83 -7.40
N MET A 161 -7.18 -5.58 -6.96
CA MET A 161 -6.19 -4.51 -7.06
C MET A 161 -6.17 -3.68 -5.76
N PRO A 162 -5.07 -2.97 -5.44
CA PRO A 162 -5.08 -2.00 -4.36
C PRO A 162 -6.06 -0.86 -4.69
N VAL A 163 -6.66 -0.28 -3.67
CA VAL A 163 -7.38 0.99 -3.82
C VAL A 163 -6.35 2.09 -3.99
N ILE A 164 -6.27 2.65 -5.18
CA ILE A 164 -5.45 3.84 -5.47
C ILE A 164 -6.36 5.04 -5.32
N LEU A 165 -5.96 6.00 -4.50
CA LEU A 165 -6.71 7.24 -4.29
C LEU A 165 -6.38 8.25 -5.40
N ARG A 166 -7.36 9.04 -5.81
CA ARG A 166 -7.07 10.25 -6.57
C ARG A 166 -6.41 11.27 -5.64
N GLU A 167 -5.53 12.07 -6.18
CA GLU A 167 -4.81 13.09 -5.40
C GLU A 167 -5.76 14.02 -4.61
N GLY A 168 -6.86 14.43 -5.24
CA GLY A 168 -7.89 15.23 -4.57
C GLY A 168 -8.61 14.54 -3.41
N ASP A 169 -8.62 13.20 -3.37
CA ASP A 169 -9.30 12.39 -2.36
C ASP A 169 -8.39 12.06 -1.15
N GLU A 170 -7.08 12.25 -1.26
CA GLU A 170 -6.11 11.89 -0.22
C GLU A 170 -6.34 12.65 1.08
N LYS A 171 -6.67 13.95 1.00
CA LYS A 171 -7.01 14.78 2.16
C LYS A 171 -8.31 14.31 2.83
N THR A 172 -9.32 13.95 2.03
CA THR A 172 -10.58 13.38 2.54
C THR A 172 -10.32 12.05 3.24
N TRP A 173 -9.46 11.21 2.66
CA TRP A 173 -9.08 9.92 3.25
C TRP A 173 -8.40 10.06 4.61
N LEU A 174 -7.48 11.02 4.76
CA LEU A 174 -6.81 11.30 6.03
C LEU A 174 -7.64 12.16 7.00
N GLY A 175 -8.67 12.85 6.51
CA GLY A 175 -9.47 13.81 7.28
C GLY A 175 -10.48 13.18 8.25
N GLN A 176 -11.21 14.05 8.94
CA GLN A 176 -12.32 13.68 9.83
C GLN A 176 -13.59 13.45 8.99
N THR A 177 -13.61 12.36 8.25
CA THR A 177 -14.64 12.02 7.25
C THR A 177 -15.52 10.88 7.75
N GLY A 178 -16.83 10.94 7.43
CA GLY A 178 -17.79 9.88 7.81
C GLY A 178 -17.52 8.54 7.08
N PRO A 179 -17.93 7.41 7.70
CA PRO A 179 -17.64 6.08 7.13
C PRO A 179 -18.18 5.88 5.71
N ASP A 180 -19.37 6.42 5.41
CA ASP A 180 -20.02 6.23 4.11
C ASP A 180 -19.25 6.95 2.98
N GLU A 181 -18.76 8.15 3.26
CA GLU A 181 -17.93 8.90 2.32
C GLU A 181 -16.58 8.20 2.11
N LEU A 182 -15.95 7.71 3.19
CA LEU A 182 -14.72 6.92 3.12
C LEU A 182 -14.90 5.65 2.30
N LEU A 183 -16.01 4.92 2.47
CA LEU A 183 -16.33 3.75 1.64
C LEU A 183 -16.51 4.12 0.18
N GLY A 184 -17.07 5.30 -0.10
CA GLY A 184 -17.21 5.83 -1.46
C GLY A 184 -15.88 6.01 -2.22
N LEU A 185 -14.76 6.14 -1.51
CA LEU A 185 -13.42 6.24 -2.08
C LEU A 185 -12.81 4.88 -2.45
N LEU A 186 -13.32 3.77 -1.90
CA LEU A 186 -12.74 2.44 -2.05
C LEU A 186 -13.13 1.79 -3.40
N LYS A 187 -12.85 2.45 -4.49
CA LYS A 187 -13.20 2.05 -5.86
C LYS A 187 -11.97 1.61 -6.66
N PRO A 188 -12.17 0.78 -7.71
CA PRO A 188 -11.13 0.53 -8.69
C PRO A 188 -10.68 1.84 -9.36
N TYR A 189 -9.37 2.01 -9.53
CA TYR A 189 -8.82 3.14 -10.28
C TYR A 189 -9.13 2.98 -11.78
N PRO A 190 -9.37 4.06 -12.56
CA PRO A 190 -9.67 3.98 -13.96
C PRO A 190 -8.58 3.28 -14.76
N ALA A 191 -8.97 2.26 -15.54
CA ALA A 191 -8.02 1.44 -16.30
C ALA A 191 -7.28 2.23 -17.38
N GLU A 192 -7.95 3.22 -17.97
CA GLU A 192 -7.40 4.11 -19.01
C GLU A 192 -6.27 5.03 -18.50
N GLU A 193 -6.16 5.23 -17.19
CA GLU A 193 -5.11 6.01 -16.55
C GLU A 193 -3.93 5.14 -16.08
N MET A 194 -4.00 3.83 -16.29
CA MET A 194 -3.00 2.85 -15.86
C MET A 194 -2.34 2.16 -17.06
N ASP A 195 -1.13 1.63 -16.82
CA ASP A 195 -0.43 0.72 -17.74
C ASP A 195 0.12 -0.49 -16.97
N ALA A 196 0.36 -1.59 -17.70
CA ALA A 196 0.90 -2.82 -17.15
C ALA A 196 1.76 -3.55 -18.18
N TYR A 197 2.92 -4.03 -17.76
CA TYR A 197 3.80 -4.83 -18.60
C TYR A 197 4.49 -5.95 -17.82
N PRO A 198 4.88 -7.04 -18.49
CA PRO A 198 5.63 -8.12 -17.87
C PRO A 198 7.03 -7.67 -17.47
N ILE A 199 7.49 -8.16 -16.33
CA ILE A 199 8.84 -7.91 -15.78
C ILE A 199 9.54 -9.22 -15.45
N SER A 200 10.84 -9.12 -15.15
CA SER A 200 11.66 -10.27 -14.79
C SER A 200 11.18 -10.95 -13.50
N LYS A 201 11.29 -12.29 -13.46
CA LYS A 201 11.06 -13.10 -12.25
C LYS A 201 12.03 -12.78 -11.10
N LEU A 202 13.03 -11.93 -11.29
CA LEU A 202 13.88 -11.39 -10.23
C LEU A 202 13.08 -10.73 -9.11
N VAL A 203 11.90 -10.15 -9.42
CA VAL A 203 10.99 -9.56 -8.43
C VAL A 203 10.50 -10.57 -7.39
N ASN A 204 10.53 -11.88 -7.66
CA ASN A 204 10.05 -12.91 -6.74
C ASN A 204 10.85 -12.93 -5.42
N ASP A 205 12.15 -12.68 -5.47
CA ASP A 205 12.97 -12.58 -4.27
C ASP A 205 13.03 -11.13 -3.77
N PRO A 206 12.53 -10.81 -2.57
CA PRO A 206 12.57 -9.47 -1.98
C PRO A 206 13.99 -8.90 -1.80
N LYS A 207 15.01 -9.75 -1.84
CA LYS A 207 16.42 -9.31 -1.76
C LYS A 207 16.87 -8.60 -3.04
N ASN A 208 16.20 -8.85 -4.17
CA ASN A 208 16.42 -8.11 -5.41
C ASN A 208 15.68 -6.76 -5.32
N ASP A 209 16.25 -5.82 -4.61
CA ASP A 209 15.70 -4.46 -4.38
C ASP A 209 16.53 -3.45 -5.16
N ARG A 210 16.35 -3.42 -6.50
CA ARG A 210 17.14 -2.63 -7.45
C ARG A 210 16.34 -2.33 -8.71
N GLU A 211 16.75 -1.29 -9.42
CA GLU A 211 16.03 -0.72 -10.57
C GLU A 211 15.74 -1.75 -11.69
N GLU A 212 16.64 -2.71 -11.91
CA GLU A 212 16.47 -3.68 -12.98
C GLU A 212 15.17 -4.48 -12.91
N ILE A 213 14.59 -4.64 -11.72
CA ILE A 213 13.32 -5.37 -11.59
C ILE A 213 12.13 -4.63 -12.18
N LEU A 214 12.24 -3.31 -12.38
CA LEU A 214 11.19 -2.49 -12.98
C LEU A 214 11.18 -2.56 -14.51
N LYS A 215 12.27 -3.04 -15.14
CA LYS A 215 12.41 -3.06 -16.60
C LYS A 215 11.48 -4.10 -17.22
N ARG A 216 10.93 -3.74 -18.38
CA ARG A 216 10.14 -4.67 -19.19
C ARG A 216 10.98 -5.90 -19.57
N ALA A 217 10.38 -7.11 -19.43
CA ALA A 217 11.01 -8.38 -19.78
C ALA A 217 11.05 -8.59 -21.29
#